data_cfe0bdd9104eba71879c9fe2fdeeb993
#
_entry.id   cfe0bdd9104eba71879c9fe2fdeeb993
#
_cell.length_a   1.000
_cell.length_b   1.000
_cell.length_c   1.000
_cell.angle_alpha   90.00
_cell.angle_beta   90.00
_cell.angle_gamma   90.00
#
_symmetry.space_group_name_H-M   'P 1'
#
loop_
_entity.id
_entity.type
_entity.pdbx_description
1 polymer ?
#
loop_
_entity_poly.entity_id
_entity_poly.type
_entity_poly.pdbx_seq_one_letter_code
_entity_poly.pdbx_strand_id
1 'polypeptide(L)'
;MCNQKPELNQKPDKNAPIGVFDSGVGGLTVAREIMRQMPEERIVYFGDTARVPYGSKSQDTIIRYSRQIIRFLMTKHVKAIVIACNTASAYALATVEKEFDVPIIGVIRAGARTAVQVTRNGKIGVI
;
A
#
# COMPACT_ATOMS: atom_id res chain seq x y z
N MET A 1 -0.31 -16.01 35.73
CA MET A 1 0.07 -15.84 34.33
C MET A 1 -1.13 -15.26 33.58
N CYS A 2 -1.16 -13.97 33.41
CA CYS A 2 -2.25 -13.30 32.69
C CYS A 2 -2.03 -13.42 31.21
N ASN A 3 -2.81 -14.27 30.57
CA ASN A 3 -2.93 -14.38 29.12
C ASN A 3 -3.88 -13.28 28.68
N GLN A 4 -3.39 -12.04 28.52
CA GLN A 4 -4.15 -10.97 27.87
C GLN A 4 -4.05 -11.21 26.36
N LYS A 5 -5.09 -11.81 25.79
CA LYS A 5 -5.37 -11.69 24.35
C LYS A 5 -5.51 -10.20 24.06
N PRO A 6 -4.84 -9.65 23.03
CA PRO A 6 -5.11 -8.29 22.61
C PRO A 6 -6.59 -8.20 22.18
N GLU A 7 -7.31 -7.23 22.72
CA GLU A 7 -8.69 -6.93 22.36
C GLU A 7 -8.78 -6.55 20.88
N LEU A 8 -9.30 -7.48 20.10
CA LEU A 8 -9.52 -7.41 18.65
C LEU A 8 -10.78 -6.61 18.30
N ASN A 9 -10.97 -5.41 18.87
CA ASN A 9 -12.14 -4.57 18.47
C ASN A 9 -11.96 -3.08 18.74
N GLN A 10 -10.77 -2.54 18.58
CA GLN A 10 -10.63 -1.08 18.53
C GLN A 10 -10.80 -0.63 17.08
N LYS A 11 -11.87 0.14 16.81
CA LYS A 11 -11.97 0.91 15.56
C LYS A 11 -10.66 1.66 15.34
N PRO A 12 -10.08 1.64 14.13
CA PRO A 12 -8.83 2.35 13.88
C PRO A 12 -8.98 3.81 14.29
N ASP A 13 -8.01 4.33 15.04
CA ASP A 13 -7.98 5.74 15.44
C ASP A 13 -8.02 6.60 14.16
N LYS A 14 -9.04 7.45 14.07
CA LYS A 14 -9.21 8.35 12.93
C LYS A 14 -8.00 9.27 12.71
N ASN A 15 -7.28 9.58 13.79
CA ASN A 15 -6.08 10.43 13.76
C ASN A 15 -4.79 9.64 13.44
N ALA A 16 -4.86 8.32 13.34
CA ALA A 16 -3.71 7.50 12.97
C ALA A 16 -3.27 7.80 11.52
N PRO A 17 -1.97 7.70 11.21
CA PRO A 17 -1.48 8.00 9.86
C PRO A 17 -1.86 6.92 8.83
N ILE A 18 -1.79 7.29 7.56
CA ILE A 18 -1.85 6.37 6.43
C ILE A 18 -0.41 5.93 6.12
N GLY A 19 -0.17 4.62 6.10
CA GLY A 19 1.08 4.06 5.62
C GLY A 19 1.08 4.01 4.09
N VAL A 20 2.15 4.46 3.46
CA VAL A 20 2.33 4.36 2.00
C VAL A 20 3.68 3.72 1.74
N PHE A 21 3.75 2.68 0.93
CA PHE A 21 5.05 2.13 0.55
C PHE A 21 5.21 1.88 -0.94
N ASP A 22 6.45 1.94 -1.37
CA ASP A 22 6.90 1.70 -2.74
C ASP A 22 8.24 0.97 -2.75
N SER A 23 8.58 0.37 -3.87
CA SER A 23 9.91 -0.22 -4.09
C SER A 23 11.05 0.80 -4.18
N GLY A 24 10.74 2.08 -4.30
CA GLY A 24 11.72 3.15 -4.46
C GLY A 24 11.15 4.52 -4.13
N VAL A 25 11.20 5.44 -5.10
CA VAL A 25 10.78 6.84 -4.94
C VAL A 25 9.58 7.23 -5.82
N GLY A 26 9.19 6.39 -6.78
CA GLY A 26 8.07 6.66 -7.68
C GLY A 26 6.73 6.82 -6.96
N GLY A 27 6.52 6.10 -5.88
CA GLY A 27 5.34 6.19 -5.03
C GLY A 27 5.15 7.52 -4.29
N LEU A 28 6.15 8.40 -4.30
CA LEU A 28 6.00 9.77 -3.79
C LEU A 28 4.95 10.56 -4.57
N THR A 29 4.71 10.23 -5.84
CA THR A 29 3.62 10.84 -6.61
C THR A 29 2.25 10.47 -6.04
N VAL A 30 2.08 9.23 -5.59
CA VAL A 30 0.86 8.76 -4.91
C VAL A 30 0.72 9.46 -3.55
N ALA A 31 1.78 9.51 -2.76
CA ALA A 31 1.77 10.19 -1.46
C ALA A 31 1.40 11.68 -1.61
N ARG A 32 1.96 12.37 -2.61
CA ARG A 32 1.64 13.77 -2.92
C ARG A 32 0.15 13.94 -3.26
N GLU A 33 -0.42 13.03 -4.03
CA GLU A 33 -1.84 13.11 -4.40
C GLU A 33 -2.75 12.84 -3.19
N ILE A 34 -2.38 11.93 -2.30
CA ILE A 34 -3.09 11.73 -1.03
C ILE A 34 -3.08 13.02 -0.19
N MET A 35 -1.92 13.64 -0.03
CA MET A 35 -1.81 14.91 0.72
C MET A 35 -2.63 16.04 0.09
N ARG A 36 -2.69 16.09 -1.25
CA ARG A 36 -3.46 17.11 -1.96
C ARG A 36 -4.98 16.94 -1.77
N GLN A 37 -5.46 15.68 -1.79
CA GLN A 37 -6.90 15.38 -1.68
C GLN A 37 -7.38 15.28 -0.24
N MET A 38 -6.49 14.90 0.67
CA MET A 38 -6.79 14.69 2.08
C MET A 38 -5.74 15.39 2.96
N PRO A 39 -5.74 16.74 2.99
CA PRO A 39 -4.67 17.51 3.65
C PRO A 39 -4.61 17.31 5.17
N GLU A 40 -5.69 16.85 5.79
CA GLU A 40 -5.72 16.56 7.24
C GLU A 40 -5.08 15.21 7.60
N GLU A 41 -4.79 14.36 6.60
CA GLU A 41 -4.22 13.05 6.84
C GLU A 41 -2.70 13.09 6.99
N ARG A 42 -2.21 12.44 8.03
CA ARG A 42 -0.77 12.22 8.20
C ARG A 42 -0.33 11.00 7.41
N ILE A 43 0.85 11.07 6.80
CA ILE A 43 1.41 9.98 5.99
C ILE A 43 2.72 9.52 6.60
N VAL A 44 2.89 8.19 6.67
CA VAL A 44 4.18 7.52 6.88
C VAL A 44 4.55 6.84 5.58
N TYR A 45 5.57 7.37 4.90
CA TYR A 45 6.06 6.82 3.64
C TYR A 45 7.28 5.92 3.86
N PHE A 46 7.29 4.77 3.19
CA PHE A 46 8.43 3.85 3.16
C PHE A 46 8.83 3.55 1.72
N GLY A 47 10.00 4.00 1.30
CA GLY A 47 10.61 3.64 0.01
C GLY A 47 11.68 2.56 0.21
N ASP A 48 11.50 1.40 -0.41
CA ASP A 48 12.45 0.26 -0.28
C ASP A 48 13.62 0.38 -1.25
N THR A 49 14.34 1.49 -1.15
CA THR A 49 15.42 1.87 -2.08
C THR A 49 16.61 0.92 -2.02
N ALA A 50 16.77 0.18 -0.94
CA ALA A 50 17.86 -0.80 -0.80
C ALA A 50 17.64 -2.08 -1.62
N ARG A 51 16.37 -2.41 -2.00
CA ARG A 51 16.00 -3.65 -2.68
C ARG A 51 15.39 -3.45 -4.07
N VAL A 52 15.44 -2.23 -4.58
CA VAL A 52 15.03 -1.90 -5.95
C VAL A 52 15.99 -2.54 -6.98
N PRO A 53 15.50 -2.96 -8.17
CA PRO A 53 14.12 -2.93 -8.64
C PRO A 53 13.32 -4.19 -8.21
N TYR A 54 12.01 -4.03 -8.04
CA TYR A 54 11.11 -5.15 -7.74
C TYR A 54 10.74 -5.97 -8.98
N GLY A 55 10.67 -5.35 -10.14
CA GLY A 55 10.18 -5.96 -11.38
C GLY A 55 10.95 -7.20 -11.83
N SER A 56 12.22 -7.35 -11.44
CA SER A 56 13.07 -8.51 -11.75
C SER A 56 13.03 -9.62 -10.70
N LYS A 57 12.28 -9.43 -9.61
CA LYS A 57 12.23 -10.39 -8.49
C LYS A 57 11.04 -11.35 -8.64
N SER A 58 11.18 -12.54 -8.02
CA SER A 58 10.08 -13.50 -7.98
C SER A 58 8.90 -12.99 -7.15
N GLN A 59 7.70 -13.48 -7.45
CA GLN A 59 6.50 -13.17 -6.69
C GLN A 59 6.68 -13.43 -5.19
N ASP A 60 7.24 -14.58 -4.81
CA ASP A 60 7.47 -14.93 -3.40
C ASP A 60 8.39 -13.94 -2.71
N THR A 61 9.43 -13.46 -3.40
CA THR A 61 10.32 -12.43 -2.86
C THR A 61 9.59 -11.13 -2.62
N ILE A 62 8.73 -10.69 -3.56
CA ILE A 62 7.95 -9.45 -3.44
C ILE A 62 6.92 -9.56 -2.32
N ILE A 63 6.24 -10.70 -2.18
CA ILE A 63 5.33 -10.95 -1.06
C ILE A 63 6.08 -10.88 0.27
N ARG A 64 7.25 -11.50 0.37
CA ARG A 64 8.08 -11.47 1.57
C ARG A 64 8.50 -10.05 1.93
N TYR A 65 8.94 -9.25 0.97
CA TYR A 65 9.31 -7.85 1.18
C TYR A 65 8.11 -7.00 1.62
N SER A 66 6.99 -7.16 0.94
CA SER A 66 5.75 -6.47 1.30
C SER A 66 5.31 -6.78 2.73
N ARG A 67 5.36 -8.05 3.17
CA ARG A 67 5.09 -8.43 4.56
C ARG A 67 6.01 -7.72 5.56
N GLN A 68 7.30 -7.64 5.26
CA GLN A 68 8.27 -6.96 6.13
C GLN A 68 7.96 -5.46 6.26
N ILE A 69 7.65 -4.80 5.14
CA ILE A 69 7.31 -3.38 5.12
C ILE A 69 6.00 -3.13 5.86
N ILE A 70 4.97 -3.95 5.62
CA ILE A 70 3.68 -3.83 6.30
C ILE A 70 3.85 -3.98 7.82
N ARG A 71 4.61 -4.99 8.28
CA ARG A 71 4.90 -5.15 9.71
C ARG A 71 5.59 -3.92 10.30
N PHE A 72 6.55 -3.35 9.57
CA PHE A 72 7.19 -2.10 9.99
C PHE A 72 6.20 -0.94 10.08
N LEU A 73 5.35 -0.74 9.07
CA LEU A 73 4.32 0.29 9.08
C LEU A 73 3.32 0.10 10.22
N MET A 74 2.97 -1.15 10.55
CA MET A 74 2.11 -1.45 11.70
C MET A 74 2.72 -0.98 13.02
N THR A 75 4.05 -0.98 13.18
CA THR A 75 4.71 -0.40 14.37
C THR A 75 4.54 1.12 14.46
N LYS A 76 4.12 1.78 13.39
CA LYS A 76 3.79 3.21 13.34
C LYS A 76 2.29 3.48 13.60
N HIS A 77 1.54 2.44 13.98
CA HIS A 77 0.11 2.52 14.28
C HIS A 77 -0.72 3.12 13.13
N VAL A 78 -0.42 2.73 11.88
CA VAL A 78 -1.15 3.20 10.70
C VAL A 78 -2.58 2.67 10.69
N LYS A 79 -3.55 3.49 10.22
CA LYS A 79 -4.97 3.11 10.09
C LYS A 79 -5.32 2.46 8.76
N ALA A 80 -4.49 2.64 7.75
CA ALA A 80 -4.62 2.05 6.41
C ALA A 80 -3.24 2.02 5.75
N ILE A 81 -3.07 1.16 4.75
CA ILE A 81 -1.83 1.04 3.97
C ILE A 81 -2.14 1.17 2.48
N VAL A 82 -1.36 1.98 1.78
CA VAL A 82 -1.38 2.11 0.32
C VAL A 82 -0.10 1.51 -0.26
N ILE A 83 -0.25 0.51 -1.11
CA ILE A 83 0.84 -0.05 -1.90
C ILE A 83 0.98 0.79 -3.18
N ALA A 84 1.93 1.74 -3.17
CA ALA A 84 2.16 2.67 -4.26
C ALA A 84 3.03 2.09 -5.40
N CYS A 85 3.48 0.85 -5.26
CA CYS A 85 4.26 0.11 -6.23
C CYS A 85 3.35 -0.75 -7.11
N ASN A 86 3.42 -0.61 -8.44
CA ASN A 86 2.66 -1.45 -9.37
C ASN A 86 3.00 -2.93 -9.23
N THR A 87 4.28 -3.28 -9.16
CA THR A 87 4.74 -4.67 -9.02
C THR A 87 4.26 -5.30 -7.72
N ALA A 88 4.40 -4.61 -6.59
CA ALA A 88 3.92 -5.09 -5.30
C ALA A 88 2.39 -5.17 -5.26
N SER A 89 1.67 -4.22 -5.87
CA SER A 89 0.20 -4.28 -6.00
C SER A 89 -0.24 -5.50 -6.81
N ALA A 90 0.46 -5.83 -7.90
CA ALA A 90 0.13 -6.97 -8.73
C ALA A 90 0.37 -8.31 -8.01
N TYR A 91 1.51 -8.45 -7.35
CA TYR A 91 1.97 -9.74 -6.83
C TYR A 91 1.67 -9.99 -5.36
N ALA A 92 1.60 -8.97 -4.52
CA ALA A 92 1.49 -9.14 -3.09
C ALA A 92 0.11 -8.80 -2.51
N LEU A 93 -0.66 -7.88 -3.11
CA LEU A 93 -1.90 -7.36 -2.52
C LEU A 93 -2.87 -8.48 -2.12
N ALA A 94 -3.20 -9.39 -3.04
CA ALA A 94 -4.18 -10.46 -2.79
C ALA A 94 -3.79 -11.39 -1.62
N THR A 95 -2.50 -11.49 -1.33
CA THR A 95 -1.98 -12.29 -0.22
C THR A 95 -2.00 -11.49 1.08
N VAL A 96 -1.40 -10.27 1.07
CA VAL A 96 -1.21 -9.50 2.29
C VAL A 96 -2.53 -8.92 2.84
N GLU A 97 -3.51 -8.61 1.99
CA GLU A 97 -4.83 -8.13 2.44
C GLU A 97 -5.59 -9.15 3.30
N LYS A 98 -5.26 -10.44 3.19
CA LYS A 98 -5.84 -11.53 3.99
C LYS A 98 -5.08 -11.81 5.27
N GLU A 99 -3.82 -11.36 5.36
CA GLU A 99 -2.92 -11.66 6.46
C GLU A 99 -2.90 -10.59 7.56
N PHE A 100 -3.32 -9.38 7.23
CA PHE A 100 -3.27 -8.22 8.13
C PHE A 100 -4.65 -7.61 8.34
N ASP A 101 -4.98 -7.26 9.58
CA ASP A 101 -6.27 -6.66 9.97
C ASP A 101 -6.35 -5.14 9.69
N VAL A 102 -5.44 -4.61 8.89
CA VAL A 102 -5.44 -3.21 8.45
C VAL A 102 -5.92 -3.13 6.99
N PRO A 103 -6.77 -2.16 6.62
CA PRO A 103 -7.14 -1.97 5.22
C PRO A 103 -5.91 -1.73 4.34
N ILE A 104 -5.76 -2.52 3.27
CA ILE A 104 -4.64 -2.42 2.33
C ILE A 104 -5.19 -2.16 0.93
N ILE A 105 -4.69 -1.13 0.27
CA ILE A 105 -5.12 -0.69 -1.06
C ILE A 105 -3.93 -0.68 -2.01
N GLY A 106 -4.08 -1.26 -3.19
CA GLY A 106 -3.10 -1.18 -4.27
C GLY A 106 -3.50 -0.19 -5.37
N VAL A 107 -2.52 0.30 -6.13
CA VAL A 107 -2.73 1.34 -7.14
C VAL A 107 -3.30 0.85 -8.47
N ILE A 108 -3.20 -0.45 -8.79
CA ILE A 108 -3.60 -0.98 -10.10
C ILE A 108 -5.09 -0.81 -10.37
N ARG A 109 -5.95 -1.20 -9.42
CA ARG A 109 -7.41 -1.10 -9.59
C ARG A 109 -7.87 0.34 -9.78
N ALA A 110 -7.26 1.30 -9.06
CA ALA A 110 -7.56 2.71 -9.20
C ALA A 110 -7.18 3.22 -10.61
N GLY A 111 -5.99 2.89 -11.09
CA GLY A 111 -5.53 3.24 -12.44
C GLY A 111 -6.41 2.63 -13.54
N ALA A 112 -6.73 1.34 -13.45
CA ALA A 112 -7.59 0.66 -14.40
C ALA A 112 -9.01 1.28 -14.43
N ARG A 113 -9.58 1.59 -13.27
CA ARG A 113 -10.90 2.22 -13.16
C ARG A 113 -10.91 3.60 -13.81
N THR A 114 -9.88 4.42 -13.57
CA THR A 114 -9.72 5.73 -14.21
C THR A 114 -9.57 5.60 -15.72
N ALA A 115 -8.76 4.67 -16.21
CA ALA A 115 -8.57 4.43 -17.64
C ALA A 115 -9.89 4.10 -18.35
N VAL A 116 -10.72 3.24 -17.74
CA VAL A 116 -12.06 2.91 -18.27
C VAL A 116 -12.98 4.13 -18.32
N GLN A 117 -12.91 5.01 -17.32
CA GLN A 117 -13.75 6.21 -17.25
C GLN A 117 -13.37 7.28 -18.28
N VAL A 118 -12.08 7.42 -18.61
CA VAL A 118 -11.60 8.49 -19.50
C VAL A 118 -11.52 8.08 -20.96
N THR A 119 -11.46 6.79 -21.28
CA THR A 119 -11.40 6.34 -22.69
C THR A 119 -12.71 6.63 -23.41
N ARG A 120 -12.60 7.13 -24.65
CA ARG A 120 -13.75 7.43 -25.51
C ARG A 120 -14.02 6.32 -26.54
N ASN A 121 -13.00 5.55 -26.89
CA ASN A 121 -13.05 4.53 -27.97
C ASN A 121 -12.76 3.11 -27.48
N GLY A 122 -12.62 2.90 -26.15
CA GLY A 122 -12.30 1.60 -25.56
C GLY A 122 -10.86 1.14 -25.78
N LYS A 123 -10.00 1.96 -26.41
CA LYS A 123 -8.59 1.64 -26.67
C LYS A 123 -7.71 2.32 -25.62
N ILE A 124 -6.93 1.54 -24.89
CA ILE A 124 -6.05 2.01 -23.81
C ILE A 124 -4.65 1.45 -24.04
N GLY A 125 -3.67 2.34 -24.13
CA GLY A 125 -2.25 1.97 -24.13
C GLY A 125 -1.70 1.98 -22.71
N VAL A 126 -0.87 0.99 -22.39
CA VAL A 126 -0.14 0.92 -21.10
C VAL A 126 1.35 0.83 -21.42
N ILE A 127 2.16 1.65 -20.77
CA ILE A 127 3.61 1.69 -20.93
C ILE A 127 4.32 1.32 -19.63
#